data_7caf0e0a805306ab6f38c31fdb342e47
#
_entry.id   7caf0e0a805306ab6f38c31fdb342e47
#
_cell.length_a   1.000
_cell.length_b   1.000
_cell.length_c   1.000
_cell.angle_alpha   90.00
_cell.angle_beta   90.00
_cell.angle_gamma   90.00
#
_symmetry.space_group_name_H-M   'P 1'
#
loop_
_entity.id
_entity.type
_entity.pdbx_description
1 polymer ?
#
loop_
_entity_poly.entity_id
_entity_poly.type
_entity_poly.pdbx_seq_one_letter_code
_entity_poly.pdbx_strand_id
1 'polypeptide(L)'
;MTQSVYLSARHVQKRYGKALALEDASLELRQGEILALLGPNGAGKTTLVKILATVLVKDAGQVDILGYDLDRHVEEIRHLFGYVGQDTERSAYARLTVTENLHFFGALRGMHKREIDQQIEKLAAYFDFYANLDKQFTQLSGGQKQTVVIMRGLLHNPPLIYLDEPTKGLDPLVAKRIRAFLKQFVQQERKSLLLTSHVLSEVDELSDRVALIHRGTISVASTPDDLKAAVGAAESIEIERTALPAATRARIEGLDTVLFAKECNDHWIAFGVSDVMLGAEAIIRVLREDNVHARFRHHTVSLEDAFVHHIGELSEKFDH
;
A
#
# COMPACT_ATOMS: atom_id res chain seq x y z
N MET A 1 -0.85 -5.82 24.75
CA MET A 1 -1.93 -4.80 24.81
C MET A 1 -2.64 -4.83 23.48
N THR A 2 -3.94 -5.07 23.44
CA THR A 2 -4.73 -5.02 22.21
C THR A 2 -4.80 -3.57 21.74
N GLN A 3 -4.29 -3.30 20.53
CA GLN A 3 -4.38 -1.97 19.91
C GLN A 3 -5.86 -1.62 19.69
N SER A 4 -6.25 -0.38 20.01
CA SER A 4 -7.61 0.11 19.77
C SER A 4 -7.91 0.17 18.28
N VAL A 5 -9.09 -0.27 17.87
CA VAL A 5 -9.57 -0.14 16.49
C VAL A 5 -10.06 1.29 16.28
N TYR A 6 -9.50 2.00 15.30
CA TYR A 6 -9.85 3.37 14.94
C TYR A 6 -10.86 3.45 13.81
N LEU A 7 -10.84 2.46 12.92
CA LEU A 7 -11.80 2.33 11.84
C LEU A 7 -12.21 0.85 11.72
N SER A 8 -13.50 0.60 11.67
CA SER A 8 -14.08 -0.71 11.37
C SER A 8 -15.10 -0.55 10.25
N ALA A 9 -14.85 -1.19 9.11
CA ALA A 9 -15.77 -1.33 8.00
C ALA A 9 -16.20 -2.79 7.90
N ARG A 10 -17.52 -3.04 7.81
CA ARG A 10 -18.09 -4.39 7.77
C ARG A 10 -19.10 -4.51 6.65
N HIS A 11 -18.88 -5.46 5.75
CA HIS A 11 -19.79 -5.82 4.65
C HIS A 11 -20.20 -4.61 3.80
N VAL A 12 -19.25 -3.69 3.54
CA VAL A 12 -19.50 -2.46 2.78
C VAL A 12 -19.73 -2.81 1.32
N GLN A 13 -20.87 -2.34 0.79
CA GLN A 13 -21.29 -2.55 -0.60
C GLN A 13 -21.45 -1.23 -1.33
N LYS A 14 -21.13 -1.24 -2.64
CA LYS A 14 -21.36 -0.10 -3.53
C LYS A 14 -21.58 -0.54 -4.96
N ARG A 15 -22.64 0.00 -5.57
CA ARG A 15 -22.97 -0.18 -6.99
C ARG A 15 -22.95 1.16 -7.74
N TYR A 16 -22.54 1.12 -9.00
CA TYR A 16 -22.66 2.19 -9.96
C TYR A 16 -23.55 1.67 -11.12
N GLY A 17 -24.83 1.94 -11.06
CA GLY A 17 -25.79 1.36 -11.98
C GLY A 17 -25.78 -0.18 -11.88
N LYS A 18 -25.37 -0.86 -12.95
CA LYS A 18 -25.27 -2.34 -12.95
C LYS A 18 -23.90 -2.86 -12.44
N ALA A 19 -22.88 -2.01 -12.39
CA ALA A 19 -21.55 -2.43 -11.98
C ALA A 19 -21.44 -2.47 -10.46
N LEU A 20 -21.02 -3.60 -9.92
CA LEU A 20 -20.72 -3.81 -8.50
C LEU A 20 -19.27 -3.41 -8.26
N ALA A 21 -19.06 -2.31 -7.54
CA ALA A 21 -17.72 -1.80 -7.24
C ALA A 21 -17.19 -2.33 -5.91
N LEU A 22 -18.08 -2.55 -4.92
CA LEU A 22 -17.78 -3.22 -3.67
C LEU A 22 -18.90 -4.23 -3.42
N GLU A 23 -18.50 -5.49 -3.20
CA GLU A 23 -19.43 -6.60 -2.94
C GLU A 23 -19.49 -6.94 -1.45
N ASP A 24 -18.32 -7.10 -0.84
CA ASP A 24 -18.16 -7.36 0.60
C ASP A 24 -16.79 -6.85 1.06
N ALA A 25 -16.71 -5.54 1.32
CA ALA A 25 -15.48 -4.94 1.78
C ALA A 25 -15.51 -4.79 3.31
N SER A 26 -14.74 -5.64 3.97
CA SER A 26 -14.59 -5.64 5.43
C SER A 26 -13.13 -5.43 5.80
N LEU A 27 -12.82 -4.39 6.61
CA LEU A 27 -11.47 -4.11 7.11
C LEU A 27 -11.50 -3.39 8.45
N GLU A 28 -10.38 -3.49 9.16
CA GLU A 28 -10.13 -2.74 10.39
C GLU A 28 -8.77 -2.06 10.32
N LEU A 29 -8.72 -0.79 10.71
CA LEU A 29 -7.49 -0.02 10.90
C LEU A 29 -7.31 0.25 12.40
N ARG A 30 -6.13 -0.08 12.91
CA ARG A 30 -5.79 0.05 14.33
C ARG A 30 -5.07 1.36 14.60
N GLN A 31 -5.04 1.74 15.86
CA GLN A 31 -4.28 2.91 16.31
C GLN A 31 -2.79 2.77 16.02
N GLY A 32 -2.21 3.80 15.39
CA GLY A 32 -0.77 3.85 15.08
C GLY A 32 -0.33 2.90 13.97
N GLU A 33 -1.28 2.35 13.19
CA GLU A 33 -1.04 1.39 12.12
C GLU A 33 -1.01 2.06 10.75
N ILE A 34 -0.15 1.58 9.89
CA ILE A 34 -0.19 1.82 8.44
C ILE A 34 -0.78 0.60 7.76
N LEU A 35 -2.03 0.70 7.31
CA LEU A 35 -2.72 -0.33 6.54
C LEU A 35 -2.70 0.01 5.05
N ALA A 36 -2.16 -0.87 4.22
CA ALA A 36 -2.23 -0.73 2.77
C ALA A 36 -3.40 -1.54 2.20
N LEU A 37 -4.20 -0.91 1.34
CA LEU A 37 -5.23 -1.57 0.55
C LEU A 37 -4.67 -1.85 -0.85
N LEU A 38 -4.35 -3.11 -1.11
CA LEU A 38 -3.67 -3.58 -2.32
C LEU A 38 -4.63 -4.36 -3.22
N GLY A 39 -4.59 -4.12 -4.51
CA GLY A 39 -5.41 -4.84 -5.49
C GLY A 39 -5.25 -4.26 -6.90
N PRO A 40 -5.73 -4.98 -7.94
CA PRO A 40 -5.66 -4.52 -9.31
C PRO A 40 -6.48 -3.25 -9.55
N ASN A 41 -6.29 -2.63 -10.70
CA ASN A 41 -7.11 -1.50 -11.12
C ASN A 41 -8.57 -1.94 -11.28
N GLY A 42 -9.50 -1.13 -10.76
CA GLY A 42 -10.94 -1.46 -10.76
C GLY A 42 -11.39 -2.39 -9.62
N ALA A 43 -10.51 -2.84 -8.74
CA ALA A 43 -10.88 -3.74 -7.64
C ALA A 43 -11.75 -3.10 -6.54
N GLY A 44 -11.95 -1.77 -6.55
CA GLY A 44 -12.78 -1.06 -5.58
C GLY A 44 -12.02 -0.19 -4.57
N LYS A 45 -10.68 -0.14 -4.60
CA LYS A 45 -9.83 0.62 -3.65
C LYS A 45 -10.30 2.05 -3.45
N THR A 46 -10.29 2.85 -4.53
CA THR A 46 -10.71 4.27 -4.52
C THR A 46 -12.17 4.43 -4.07
N THR A 47 -13.05 3.49 -4.45
CA THR A 47 -14.45 3.50 -4.02
C THR A 47 -14.57 3.38 -2.51
N LEU A 48 -13.87 2.41 -1.92
CA LEU A 48 -13.87 2.22 -0.47
C LEU A 48 -13.30 3.44 0.25
N VAL A 49 -12.12 3.93 -0.17
CA VAL A 49 -11.51 5.12 0.45
C VAL A 49 -12.43 6.36 0.36
N LYS A 50 -13.12 6.57 -0.76
CA LYS A 50 -14.10 7.66 -0.90
C LYS A 50 -15.31 7.51 0.03
N ILE A 51 -15.75 6.29 0.30
CA ILE A 51 -16.81 6.04 1.29
C ILE A 51 -16.31 6.41 2.69
N LEU A 52 -15.14 5.91 3.08
CA LEU A 52 -14.53 6.19 4.39
C LEU A 52 -14.26 7.70 4.57
N ALA A 53 -13.91 8.40 3.49
CA ALA A 53 -13.70 9.84 3.46
C ALA A 53 -15.01 10.66 3.32
N THR A 54 -16.18 10.06 3.47
CA THR A 54 -17.51 10.71 3.34
C THR A 54 -17.75 11.43 2.01
N VAL A 55 -16.98 11.11 0.97
CA VAL A 55 -17.12 11.66 -0.39
C VAL A 55 -18.17 10.90 -1.19
N LEU A 56 -18.38 9.63 -0.84
CA LEU A 56 -19.31 8.72 -1.50
C LEU A 56 -20.16 8.00 -0.46
N VAL A 57 -21.45 7.88 -0.72
CA VAL A 57 -22.38 7.12 0.14
C VAL A 57 -22.32 5.63 -0.24
N LYS A 58 -22.18 4.76 0.74
CA LYS A 58 -22.31 3.30 0.58
C LYS A 58 -23.76 2.90 0.37
N ASP A 59 -23.98 1.73 -0.22
CA ASP A 59 -25.34 1.21 -0.43
C ASP A 59 -25.76 0.24 0.70
N ALA A 60 -24.80 -0.47 1.31
CA ALA A 60 -25.01 -1.36 2.45
C ALA A 60 -23.73 -1.51 3.30
N GLY A 61 -23.84 -2.22 4.43
CA GLY A 61 -22.75 -2.44 5.38
C GLY A 61 -22.70 -1.39 6.48
N GLN A 62 -21.76 -1.55 7.40
CA GLN A 62 -21.55 -0.67 8.56
C GLN A 62 -20.14 -0.13 8.57
N VAL A 63 -19.97 1.14 8.93
CA VAL A 63 -18.67 1.77 9.11
C VAL A 63 -18.69 2.57 10.40
N ASP A 64 -17.73 2.27 11.28
CA ASP A 64 -17.47 3.00 12.51
C ASP A 64 -16.09 3.64 12.44
N ILE A 65 -15.98 4.92 12.79
CA ILE A 65 -14.72 5.66 12.80
C ILE A 65 -14.59 6.34 14.17
N LEU A 66 -13.63 5.85 14.98
CA LEU A 66 -13.37 6.36 16.33
C LEU A 66 -14.63 6.39 17.21
N GLY A 67 -15.52 5.38 17.09
CA GLY A 67 -16.76 5.25 17.84
C GLY A 67 -17.96 6.01 17.24
N TYR A 68 -17.78 6.64 16.06
CA TYR A 68 -18.84 7.32 15.34
C TYR A 68 -19.35 6.50 14.17
N ASP A 69 -20.63 6.23 14.10
CA ASP A 69 -21.30 5.59 12.96
C ASP A 69 -21.30 6.55 11.75
N LEU A 70 -20.81 6.05 10.59
CA LEU A 70 -20.62 6.87 9.38
C LEU A 70 -21.93 7.47 8.83
N ASP A 71 -23.06 6.76 8.99
CA ASP A 71 -24.33 7.22 8.43
C ASP A 71 -24.99 8.29 9.31
N ARG A 72 -24.64 8.33 10.60
CA ARG A 72 -25.30 9.21 11.60
C ARG A 72 -24.46 10.43 11.99
N HIS A 73 -23.13 10.33 11.90
CA HIS A 73 -22.20 11.32 12.47
C HIS A 73 -21.20 11.83 11.42
N VAL A 74 -21.70 12.13 10.21
CA VAL A 74 -20.86 12.55 9.07
C VAL A 74 -20.05 13.80 9.37
N GLU A 75 -20.66 14.79 10.05
CA GLU A 75 -19.99 16.07 10.33
C GLU A 75 -18.87 15.89 11.36
N GLU A 76 -19.10 15.13 12.42
CA GLU A 76 -18.10 14.82 13.44
C GLU A 76 -16.93 14.04 12.83
N ILE A 77 -17.23 13.04 12.00
CA ILE A 77 -16.24 12.20 11.35
C ILE A 77 -15.33 13.03 10.42
N ARG A 78 -15.86 14.03 9.73
CA ARG A 78 -15.07 14.87 8.80
C ARG A 78 -13.91 15.60 9.46
N HIS A 79 -13.97 15.84 10.76
CA HIS A 79 -12.89 16.44 11.53
C HIS A 79 -11.82 15.43 11.97
N LEU A 80 -12.12 14.12 11.92
CA LEU A 80 -11.28 13.06 12.44
C LEU A 80 -10.28 12.51 11.39
N PHE A 81 -10.44 12.87 10.12
CA PHE A 81 -9.54 12.36 9.08
C PHE A 81 -9.01 13.43 8.13
N GLY A 82 -7.82 13.18 7.62
CA GLY A 82 -7.26 13.84 6.42
C GLY A 82 -7.45 12.95 5.19
N TYR A 83 -7.85 13.52 4.07
CA TYR A 83 -8.01 12.79 2.82
C TYR A 83 -7.19 13.42 1.68
N VAL A 84 -6.42 12.59 1.01
CA VAL A 84 -5.66 12.91 -0.19
C VAL A 84 -6.09 11.97 -1.31
N GLY A 85 -6.81 12.51 -2.29
CA GLY A 85 -7.27 11.77 -3.47
C GLY A 85 -6.21 11.77 -4.58
N GLN A 86 -6.52 11.07 -5.68
CA GLN A 86 -5.61 10.89 -6.81
C GLN A 86 -5.38 12.16 -7.66
N ASP A 87 -6.33 13.12 -7.65
CA ASP A 87 -6.27 14.32 -8.50
C ASP A 87 -5.53 15.46 -7.78
N THR A 88 -4.21 15.49 -7.95
CA THR A 88 -3.35 16.51 -7.36
C THR A 88 -3.59 17.89 -7.94
N GLU A 89 -3.82 18.01 -9.27
CA GLU A 89 -3.96 19.31 -9.94
C GLU A 89 -5.22 20.08 -9.52
N ARG A 90 -6.32 19.35 -9.25
CA ARG A 90 -7.58 19.95 -8.77
C ARG A 90 -7.67 20.08 -7.26
N SER A 91 -6.62 19.68 -6.57
CA SER A 91 -6.59 19.65 -5.09
C SER A 91 -6.13 20.96 -4.46
N ALA A 92 -5.72 21.96 -5.23
CA ALA A 92 -5.28 23.26 -4.74
C ALA A 92 -5.60 24.37 -5.76
N TYR A 93 -5.63 25.62 -5.29
CA TYR A 93 -5.83 26.77 -6.15
C TYR A 93 -4.52 27.16 -6.85
N ALA A 94 -4.56 27.06 -8.17
CA ALA A 94 -3.39 27.16 -9.05
C ALA A 94 -2.57 28.46 -8.89
N ARG A 95 -3.24 29.60 -8.69
CA ARG A 95 -2.62 30.92 -8.59
C ARG A 95 -2.29 31.39 -7.17
N LEU A 96 -2.76 30.67 -6.17
CA LEU A 96 -2.39 30.95 -4.78
C LEU A 96 -1.00 30.35 -4.49
N THR A 97 -0.28 30.98 -3.58
CA THR A 97 0.95 30.41 -3.02
C THR A 97 0.63 29.17 -2.19
N VAL A 98 1.64 28.40 -1.85
CA VAL A 98 1.47 27.23 -0.96
C VAL A 98 0.88 27.69 0.39
N THR A 99 1.44 28.73 0.98
CA THR A 99 0.97 29.32 2.24
C THR A 99 -0.50 29.72 2.13
N GLU A 100 -0.90 30.46 1.10
CA GLU A 100 -2.26 30.89 0.88
C GLU A 100 -3.24 29.71 0.70
N ASN A 101 -2.83 28.67 -0.05
CA ASN A 101 -3.60 27.45 -0.18
C ASN A 101 -3.84 26.79 1.18
N LEU A 102 -2.78 26.62 1.97
CA LEU A 102 -2.89 25.97 3.28
C LEU A 102 -3.75 26.80 4.23
N HIS A 103 -3.62 28.13 4.22
CA HIS A 103 -4.51 29.03 4.99
C HIS A 103 -5.97 28.89 4.58
N PHE A 104 -6.24 28.88 3.27
CA PHE A 104 -7.60 28.72 2.75
C PHE A 104 -8.24 27.40 3.23
N PHE A 105 -7.53 26.28 3.06
CA PHE A 105 -8.07 24.97 3.45
C PHE A 105 -8.13 24.78 4.98
N GLY A 106 -7.21 25.37 5.74
CA GLY A 106 -7.25 25.40 7.19
C GLY A 106 -8.47 26.16 7.72
N ALA A 107 -8.73 27.34 7.14
CA ALA A 107 -9.90 28.15 7.48
C ALA A 107 -11.23 27.41 7.15
N LEU A 108 -11.30 26.68 6.03
CA LEU A 108 -12.46 25.83 5.69
C LEU A 108 -12.69 24.70 6.71
N ARG A 109 -11.64 24.29 7.42
CA ARG A 109 -11.69 23.30 8.50
C ARG A 109 -11.97 23.94 9.88
N GLY A 110 -12.24 25.25 9.94
CA GLY A 110 -12.51 25.98 11.16
C GLY A 110 -11.29 26.29 12.02
N MET A 111 -10.07 26.14 11.49
CA MET A 111 -8.84 26.43 12.20
C MET A 111 -8.61 27.93 12.32
N HIS A 112 -8.09 28.38 13.47
CA HIS A 112 -7.64 29.77 13.64
C HIS A 112 -6.30 30.00 12.93
N LYS A 113 -6.08 31.24 12.47
CA LYS A 113 -4.86 31.60 11.72
C LYS A 113 -3.56 31.16 12.42
N ARG A 114 -3.47 31.37 13.74
CA ARG A 114 -2.30 30.98 14.53
C ARG A 114 -2.04 29.46 14.51
N GLU A 115 -3.09 28.67 14.56
CA GLU A 115 -3.00 27.21 14.49
C GLU A 115 -2.53 26.75 13.10
N ILE A 116 -3.05 27.41 12.05
CA ILE A 116 -2.64 27.14 10.66
C ILE A 116 -1.17 27.45 10.50
N ASP A 117 -0.70 28.63 10.95
CA ASP A 117 0.70 29.03 10.86
C ASP A 117 1.62 28.01 11.56
N GLN A 118 1.26 27.57 12.76
CA GLN A 118 2.01 26.55 13.50
C GLN A 118 2.07 25.20 12.77
N GLN A 119 0.96 24.79 12.18
CA GLN A 119 0.92 23.53 11.43
C GLN A 119 1.68 23.62 10.10
N ILE A 120 1.64 24.76 9.41
CA ILE A 120 2.43 25.00 8.21
C ILE A 120 3.92 24.89 8.55
N GLU A 121 4.36 25.55 9.60
CA GLU A 121 5.77 25.50 10.04
C GLU A 121 6.20 24.08 10.38
N LYS A 122 5.39 23.35 11.16
CA LYS A 122 5.63 21.95 11.52
C LYS A 122 5.76 21.07 10.27
N LEU A 123 4.79 21.14 9.36
CA LEU A 123 4.78 20.33 8.16
C LEU A 123 5.89 20.70 7.18
N ALA A 124 6.19 22.01 7.04
CA ALA A 124 7.31 22.48 6.23
C ALA A 124 8.65 21.96 6.74
N ALA A 125 8.84 21.87 8.06
CA ALA A 125 10.01 21.24 8.66
C ALA A 125 10.10 19.74 8.33
N TYR A 126 9.00 18.99 8.46
CA TYR A 126 8.98 17.58 8.14
C TYR A 126 9.30 17.28 6.68
N PHE A 127 8.78 18.08 5.75
CA PHE A 127 8.96 17.88 4.30
C PHE A 127 10.18 18.59 3.70
N ASP A 128 10.94 19.34 4.51
CA ASP A 128 11.97 20.26 4.01
C ASP A 128 11.43 21.18 2.91
N PHE A 129 10.30 21.83 3.19
CA PHE A 129 9.49 22.51 2.17
C PHE A 129 9.49 24.05 2.27
N TYR A 130 10.22 24.62 3.22
CA TYR A 130 10.26 26.06 3.48
C TYR A 130 10.52 26.91 2.23
N ALA A 131 11.47 26.52 1.39
CA ALA A 131 11.84 27.24 0.18
C ALA A 131 10.72 27.32 -0.89
N ASN A 132 9.60 26.61 -0.68
CA ASN A 132 8.50 26.55 -1.63
C ASN A 132 7.22 27.20 -1.11
N LEU A 133 7.17 27.64 0.14
CA LEU A 133 5.95 28.17 0.77
C LEU A 133 5.38 29.40 0.05
N ASP A 134 6.24 30.26 -0.49
CA ASP A 134 5.86 31.49 -1.19
C ASP A 134 5.68 31.30 -2.70
N LYS A 135 5.93 30.11 -3.24
CA LYS A 135 5.70 29.80 -4.65
C LYS A 135 4.22 29.57 -4.92
N GLN A 136 3.74 30.03 -6.08
CA GLN A 136 2.41 29.65 -6.56
C GLN A 136 2.36 28.14 -6.86
N PHE A 137 1.21 27.53 -6.66
CA PHE A 137 1.02 26.10 -6.90
C PHE A 137 1.38 25.68 -8.33
N THR A 138 1.11 26.54 -9.32
CA THR A 138 1.49 26.32 -10.73
C THR A 138 2.99 26.24 -10.98
N GLN A 139 3.81 26.85 -10.13
CA GLN A 139 5.27 26.90 -10.25
C GLN A 139 5.97 25.66 -9.68
N LEU A 140 5.20 24.78 -9.04
CA LEU A 140 5.72 23.60 -8.38
C LEU A 140 5.86 22.42 -9.37
N SER A 141 6.88 21.59 -9.14
CA SER A 141 6.97 20.27 -9.79
C SER A 141 5.84 19.34 -9.33
N GLY A 142 5.57 18.25 -10.08
CA GLY A 142 4.55 17.27 -9.72
C GLY A 142 4.71 16.71 -8.30
N GLY A 143 5.94 16.38 -7.90
CA GLY A 143 6.23 15.91 -6.54
C GLY A 143 6.02 16.98 -5.47
N GLN A 144 6.38 18.24 -5.77
CA GLN A 144 6.13 19.38 -4.86
C GLN A 144 4.61 19.64 -4.72
N LYS A 145 3.85 19.58 -5.80
CA LYS A 145 2.38 19.66 -5.76
C LYS A 145 1.78 18.57 -4.89
N GLN A 146 2.24 17.34 -5.05
CA GLN A 146 1.80 16.22 -4.22
C GLN A 146 2.11 16.44 -2.74
N THR A 147 3.30 16.96 -2.42
CA THR A 147 3.67 17.34 -1.05
C THR A 147 2.68 18.36 -0.47
N VAL A 148 2.32 19.40 -1.22
CA VAL A 148 1.33 20.41 -0.78
C VAL A 148 -0.03 19.77 -0.51
N VAL A 149 -0.49 18.84 -1.35
CA VAL A 149 -1.77 18.16 -1.18
C VAL A 149 -1.75 17.26 0.05
N ILE A 150 -0.63 16.60 0.33
CA ILE A 150 -0.44 15.83 1.57
C ILE A 150 -0.44 16.79 2.78
N MET A 151 0.34 17.87 2.76
CA MET A 151 0.36 18.89 3.82
C MET A 151 -1.06 19.40 4.13
N ARG A 152 -1.85 19.70 3.08
CA ARG A 152 -3.26 20.10 3.22
C ARG A 152 -4.10 19.05 3.96
N GLY A 153 -3.93 17.76 3.62
CA GLY A 153 -4.64 16.65 4.27
C GLY A 153 -4.29 16.51 5.75
N LEU A 154 -3.06 16.90 6.13
CA LEU A 154 -2.52 16.79 7.49
C LEU A 154 -2.71 18.06 8.33
N LEU A 155 -3.11 19.17 7.73
CA LEU A 155 -3.06 20.51 8.31
C LEU A 155 -3.83 20.63 9.63
N HIS A 156 -5.00 20.01 9.75
CA HIS A 156 -5.82 20.00 10.96
C HIS A 156 -5.43 18.91 11.97
N ASN A 157 -4.25 18.31 11.78
CA ASN A 157 -3.65 17.30 12.66
C ASN A 157 -4.56 16.08 12.95
N PRO A 158 -5.21 15.49 11.94
CA PRO A 158 -6.18 14.42 12.14
C PRO A 158 -5.57 13.16 12.76
N PRO A 159 -6.31 12.36 13.54
CA PRO A 159 -5.86 11.05 14.02
C PRO A 159 -5.81 9.98 12.92
N LEU A 160 -6.64 10.11 11.87
CA LEU A 160 -6.72 9.21 10.72
C LEU A 160 -6.31 9.92 9.44
N ILE A 161 -5.68 9.18 8.54
CA ILE A 161 -5.22 9.71 7.24
C ILE A 161 -5.59 8.69 6.17
N TYR A 162 -6.24 9.15 5.10
CA TYR A 162 -6.55 8.35 3.93
C TYR A 162 -5.79 8.89 2.72
N LEU A 163 -4.94 8.07 2.12
CA LEU A 163 -4.14 8.42 0.94
C LEU A 163 -4.48 7.49 -0.22
N ASP A 164 -5.03 8.04 -1.30
CA ASP A 164 -5.36 7.28 -2.49
C ASP A 164 -4.25 7.43 -3.55
N GLU A 165 -3.38 6.41 -3.64
CA GLU A 165 -2.19 6.35 -4.52
C GLU A 165 -1.24 7.57 -4.38
N PRO A 166 -0.71 7.86 -3.18
CA PRO A 166 -0.01 9.12 -2.88
C PRO A 166 1.29 9.33 -3.65
N THR A 167 1.88 8.29 -4.21
CA THR A 167 3.17 8.31 -4.93
C THR A 167 3.05 8.08 -6.43
N LYS A 168 1.81 7.94 -6.93
CA LYS A 168 1.55 7.65 -8.34
C LYS A 168 2.07 8.74 -9.27
N GLY A 169 2.85 8.32 -10.27
CA GLY A 169 3.37 9.24 -11.30
C GLY A 169 4.49 10.15 -10.82
N LEU A 170 5.03 9.93 -9.62
CA LEU A 170 6.17 10.66 -9.10
C LEU A 170 7.50 10.02 -9.48
N ASP A 171 8.54 10.83 -9.53
CA ASP A 171 9.91 10.35 -9.59
C ASP A 171 10.23 9.42 -8.41
N PRO A 172 10.99 8.32 -8.61
CA PRO A 172 11.30 7.36 -7.55
C PRO A 172 11.94 7.96 -6.30
N LEU A 173 12.79 8.98 -6.44
CA LEU A 173 13.42 9.64 -5.30
C LEU A 173 12.42 10.46 -4.49
N VAL A 174 11.51 11.15 -5.18
CA VAL A 174 10.41 11.90 -4.54
C VAL A 174 9.45 10.96 -3.85
N ALA A 175 9.05 9.88 -4.51
CA ALA A 175 8.20 8.83 -3.93
C ALA A 175 8.82 8.25 -2.65
N LYS A 176 10.12 7.92 -2.67
CA LYS A 176 10.87 7.44 -1.50
C LYS A 176 10.86 8.44 -0.35
N ARG A 177 11.05 9.74 -0.62
CA ARG A 177 10.99 10.79 0.42
C ARG A 177 9.61 10.89 1.05
N ILE A 178 8.55 10.85 0.25
CA ILE A 178 7.17 10.89 0.75
C ILE A 178 6.89 9.67 1.64
N ARG A 179 7.30 8.46 1.23
CA ARG A 179 7.14 7.24 2.05
C ARG A 179 7.88 7.33 3.38
N ALA A 180 9.16 7.73 3.34
CA ALA A 180 9.95 7.89 4.56
C ALA A 180 9.30 8.90 5.53
N PHE A 181 8.81 10.02 4.99
CA PHE A 181 8.05 11.00 5.77
C PHE A 181 6.78 10.38 6.39
N LEU A 182 5.95 9.71 5.59
CA LEU A 182 4.69 9.13 6.08
C LEU A 182 4.95 8.13 7.21
N LYS A 183 5.96 7.27 7.06
CA LYS A 183 6.35 6.30 8.09
C LYS A 183 6.78 7.00 9.38
N GLN A 184 7.67 7.98 9.26
CA GLN A 184 8.13 8.77 10.40
C GLN A 184 6.97 9.53 11.08
N PHE A 185 6.11 10.17 10.28
CA PHE A 185 4.97 10.95 10.78
C PHE A 185 3.97 10.09 11.54
N VAL A 186 3.61 8.93 10.99
CA VAL A 186 2.70 7.98 11.67
C VAL A 186 3.28 7.52 13.01
N GLN A 187 4.57 7.15 13.02
CA GLN A 187 5.23 6.66 14.23
C GLN A 187 5.38 7.75 15.31
N GLN A 188 5.85 8.93 14.94
CA GLN A 188 6.12 10.01 15.89
C GLN A 188 4.84 10.66 16.42
N GLU A 189 3.85 10.86 15.55
CA GLU A 189 2.61 11.54 15.88
C GLU A 189 1.49 10.55 16.31
N ARG A 190 1.78 9.24 16.34
CA ARG A 190 0.84 8.16 16.68
C ARG A 190 -0.45 8.25 15.87
N LYS A 191 -0.32 8.55 14.58
CA LYS A 191 -1.44 8.60 13.63
C LYS A 191 -1.72 7.22 13.07
N SER A 192 -2.90 7.04 12.44
CA SER A 192 -3.23 5.83 11.70
C SER A 192 -3.44 6.18 10.23
N LEU A 193 -2.92 5.36 9.34
CA LEU A 193 -2.89 5.62 7.91
C LEU A 193 -3.49 4.45 7.13
N LEU A 194 -4.52 4.74 6.33
CA LEU A 194 -4.98 3.85 5.26
C LEU A 194 -4.48 4.40 3.92
N LEU A 195 -3.70 3.62 3.20
CA LEU A 195 -3.25 4.00 1.87
C LEU A 195 -3.68 2.97 0.83
N THR A 196 -3.92 3.43 -0.40
CA THR A 196 -4.01 2.55 -1.55
C THR A 196 -2.73 2.65 -2.37
N SER A 197 -2.27 1.54 -2.89
CA SER A 197 -1.17 1.48 -3.86
C SER A 197 -1.35 0.30 -4.80
N HIS A 198 -0.76 0.39 -5.97
CA HIS A 198 -0.55 -0.74 -6.88
C HIS A 198 0.95 -1.07 -7.01
N VAL A 199 1.81 -0.36 -6.30
CA VAL A 199 3.27 -0.58 -6.27
C VAL A 199 3.61 -1.42 -5.05
N LEU A 200 3.81 -2.72 -5.27
CA LEU A 200 3.99 -3.73 -4.23
C LEU A 200 5.22 -3.49 -3.35
N SER A 201 6.34 -3.07 -3.96
CA SER A 201 7.55 -2.75 -3.19
C SER A 201 7.38 -1.56 -2.24
N GLU A 202 6.51 -0.60 -2.58
CA GLU A 202 6.19 0.53 -1.70
C GLU A 202 5.33 0.08 -0.51
N VAL A 203 4.39 -0.82 -0.77
CA VAL A 203 3.53 -1.41 0.26
C VAL A 203 4.37 -2.26 1.23
N ASP A 204 5.29 -3.07 0.71
CA ASP A 204 6.20 -3.90 1.51
C ASP A 204 7.10 -3.06 2.45
N GLU A 205 7.59 -1.91 1.96
CA GLU A 205 8.44 -1.00 2.74
C GLU A 205 7.67 -0.22 3.82
N LEU A 206 6.42 0.18 3.51
CA LEU A 206 5.71 1.20 4.28
C LEU A 206 4.68 0.62 5.26
N SER A 207 3.98 -0.47 4.91
CA SER A 207 2.81 -0.91 5.65
C SER A 207 3.12 -1.90 6.78
N ASP A 208 2.39 -1.76 7.88
CA ASP A 208 2.38 -2.75 8.97
C ASP A 208 1.50 -3.95 8.61
N ARG A 209 0.37 -3.68 7.90
CA ARG A 209 -0.53 -4.71 7.37
C ARG A 209 -1.00 -4.35 5.96
N VAL A 210 -1.35 -5.40 5.22
CA VAL A 210 -1.86 -5.31 3.85
C VAL A 210 -3.22 -6.00 3.78
N ALA A 211 -4.24 -5.29 3.30
CA ALA A 211 -5.54 -5.82 2.95
C ALA A 211 -5.61 -6.05 1.44
N LEU A 212 -5.87 -7.28 1.01
CA LEU A 212 -5.99 -7.63 -0.41
C LEU A 212 -7.44 -7.48 -0.85
N ILE A 213 -7.68 -6.61 -1.85
CA ILE A 213 -9.00 -6.43 -2.44
C ILE A 213 -9.03 -6.91 -3.89
N HIS A 214 -10.01 -7.74 -4.20
CA HIS A 214 -10.28 -8.25 -5.55
C HIS A 214 -11.78 -8.25 -5.83
N ARG A 215 -12.20 -7.72 -7.00
CA ARG A 215 -13.62 -7.65 -7.42
C ARG A 215 -14.57 -7.10 -6.33
N GLY A 216 -14.10 -6.10 -5.57
CA GLY A 216 -14.91 -5.47 -4.51
C GLY A 216 -14.99 -6.21 -3.18
N THR A 217 -14.26 -7.32 -3.03
CA THR A 217 -14.19 -8.13 -1.81
C THR A 217 -12.80 -8.07 -1.19
N ILE A 218 -12.70 -7.87 0.12
CA ILE A 218 -11.44 -7.95 0.86
C ILE A 218 -11.31 -9.36 1.41
N SER A 219 -10.25 -10.07 0.98
CA SER A 219 -10.06 -11.49 1.28
C SER A 219 -9.09 -11.75 2.41
N VAL A 220 -8.06 -10.92 2.55
CA VAL A 220 -6.98 -11.09 3.53
C VAL A 220 -6.55 -9.73 4.05
N ALA A 221 -6.28 -9.64 5.37
CA ALA A 221 -5.62 -8.51 5.99
C ALA A 221 -4.54 -9.04 6.96
N SER A 222 -3.27 -9.04 6.54
CA SER A 222 -2.16 -9.65 7.26
C SER A 222 -0.89 -8.80 7.15
N THR A 223 0.17 -9.16 7.87
CA THR A 223 1.47 -8.49 7.68
C THR A 223 2.06 -8.86 6.31
N PRO A 224 2.93 -8.01 5.71
CA PRO A 224 3.63 -8.38 4.48
C PRO A 224 4.39 -9.72 4.61
N ASP A 225 5.01 -9.97 5.76
CA ASP A 225 5.78 -11.19 6.00
C ASP A 225 4.89 -12.43 6.11
N ASP A 226 3.72 -12.33 6.77
CA ASP A 226 2.76 -13.44 6.80
C ASP A 226 2.21 -13.76 5.40
N LEU A 227 1.96 -12.73 4.57
CA LEU A 227 1.53 -12.93 3.19
C LEU A 227 2.59 -13.64 2.35
N LYS A 228 3.86 -13.29 2.52
CA LYS A 228 4.99 -13.96 1.87
C LYS A 228 5.13 -15.42 2.34
N ALA A 229 5.00 -15.64 3.65
CA ALA A 229 5.09 -16.98 4.23
C ALA A 229 3.96 -17.92 3.75
N ALA A 230 2.77 -17.39 3.46
CA ALA A 230 1.63 -18.17 2.97
C ALA A 230 1.85 -18.79 1.57
N VAL A 231 2.82 -18.31 0.79
CA VAL A 231 3.19 -18.87 -0.54
C VAL A 231 3.87 -20.26 -0.42
N GLY A 232 4.25 -20.68 0.79
CA GLY A 232 4.74 -22.05 1.06
C GLY A 232 6.25 -22.23 0.98
N ALA A 233 7.00 -21.28 0.44
CA ALA A 233 8.45 -21.24 0.55
C ALA A 233 8.92 -19.79 0.64
N ALA A 234 9.53 -19.43 1.76
CA ALA A 234 10.02 -18.07 1.98
C ALA A 234 11.18 -17.69 1.04
N GLU A 235 11.89 -18.68 0.46
CA GLU A 235 13.12 -18.47 -0.28
C GLU A 235 13.25 -19.46 -1.44
N SER A 236 13.85 -19.02 -2.54
CA SER A 236 14.15 -19.87 -3.69
C SER A 236 15.54 -19.60 -4.26
N ILE A 237 16.08 -20.61 -4.94
CA ILE A 237 17.30 -20.50 -5.74
C ILE A 237 16.89 -20.55 -7.18
N GLU A 238 17.13 -19.48 -7.90
CA GLU A 238 16.85 -19.42 -9.33
C GLU A 238 18.08 -19.79 -10.13
N ILE A 239 17.91 -20.69 -11.10
CA ILE A 239 18.97 -21.16 -11.99
C ILE A 239 18.62 -20.84 -13.44
N GLU A 240 19.60 -20.43 -14.23
CA GLU A 240 19.44 -20.12 -15.64
C GLU A 240 18.96 -21.36 -16.42
N ARG A 241 17.76 -21.26 -17.00
CA ARG A 241 17.07 -22.36 -17.67
C ARG A 241 17.89 -22.94 -18.85
N THR A 242 18.49 -22.09 -19.66
CA THR A 242 19.23 -22.47 -20.87
C THR A 242 20.49 -23.25 -20.56
N ALA A 243 21.04 -23.10 -19.39
CA ALA A 243 22.25 -23.79 -18.94
C ALA A 243 21.95 -25.06 -18.12
N LEU A 244 20.67 -25.37 -17.82
CA LEU A 244 20.27 -26.47 -16.94
C LEU A 244 19.72 -27.65 -17.76
N PRO A 245 20.49 -28.79 -17.92
CA PRO A 245 20.00 -29.98 -18.57
C PRO A 245 18.81 -30.60 -17.83
N ALA A 246 17.88 -31.22 -18.58
CA ALA A 246 16.69 -31.84 -18.02
C ALA A 246 17.00 -32.91 -16.94
N ALA A 247 18.07 -33.70 -17.14
CA ALA A 247 18.51 -34.71 -16.16
C ALA A 247 18.99 -34.08 -14.85
N THR A 248 19.76 -32.98 -14.93
CA THR A 248 20.26 -32.24 -13.77
C THR A 248 19.10 -31.55 -13.05
N ARG A 249 18.14 -30.98 -13.80
CA ARG A 249 16.91 -30.42 -13.25
C ARG A 249 16.14 -31.44 -12.41
N ALA A 250 15.89 -32.63 -12.98
CA ALA A 250 15.18 -33.71 -12.29
C ALA A 250 15.89 -34.16 -10.98
N ARG A 251 17.24 -34.17 -10.99
CA ARG A 251 18.03 -34.47 -9.79
C ARG A 251 17.86 -33.38 -8.71
N ILE A 252 17.85 -32.10 -9.11
CA ILE A 252 17.63 -30.98 -8.18
C ILE A 252 16.22 -31.03 -7.62
N GLU A 253 15.20 -31.29 -8.45
CA GLU A 253 13.79 -31.44 -8.02
C GLU A 253 13.61 -32.62 -7.03
N GLY A 254 14.46 -33.64 -7.08
CA GLY A 254 14.44 -34.77 -6.18
C GLY A 254 15.20 -34.59 -4.86
N LEU A 255 15.78 -33.43 -4.59
CA LEU A 255 16.47 -33.17 -3.30
C LEU A 255 15.46 -32.93 -2.18
N ASP A 256 15.71 -33.50 -0.99
CA ASP A 256 14.89 -33.33 0.20
C ASP A 256 14.79 -31.86 0.67
N THR A 257 15.77 -31.04 0.29
CA THR A 257 15.82 -29.60 0.61
C THR A 257 14.99 -28.75 -0.36
N VAL A 258 14.53 -29.31 -1.48
CA VAL A 258 13.73 -28.61 -2.50
C VAL A 258 12.26 -28.93 -2.31
N LEU A 259 11.46 -27.90 -2.12
CA LEU A 259 10.02 -28.01 -1.85
C LEU A 259 9.19 -28.01 -3.14
N PHE A 260 9.62 -27.21 -4.12
CA PHE A 260 9.00 -27.13 -5.45
C PHE A 260 9.99 -26.60 -6.48
N ALA A 261 9.67 -26.81 -7.76
CA ALA A 261 10.32 -26.16 -8.89
C ALA A 261 9.28 -25.45 -9.76
N LYS A 262 9.55 -24.20 -10.15
CA LYS A 262 8.66 -23.37 -10.98
C LYS A 262 9.46 -22.61 -12.03
N GLU A 263 8.94 -22.57 -13.26
CA GLU A 263 9.47 -21.69 -14.29
C GLU A 263 9.01 -20.25 -14.03
N CYS A 264 9.95 -19.34 -13.75
CA CYS A 264 9.65 -17.94 -13.46
C CYS A 264 9.44 -17.12 -14.74
N ASN A 265 10.23 -17.42 -15.77
CA ASN A 265 10.17 -16.82 -17.10
C ASN A 265 11.00 -17.66 -18.09
N ASP A 266 11.16 -17.18 -19.33
CA ASP A 266 11.94 -17.88 -20.37
C ASP A 266 13.42 -18.13 -20.02
N HIS A 267 13.93 -17.47 -18.98
CA HIS A 267 15.35 -17.50 -18.61
C HIS A 267 15.65 -18.20 -17.28
N TRP A 268 14.70 -18.28 -16.33
CA TRP A 268 14.96 -18.74 -14.97
C TRP A 268 13.99 -19.82 -14.50
N ILE A 269 14.52 -20.80 -13.76
CA ILE A 269 13.76 -21.79 -13.01
C ILE A 269 14.04 -21.55 -11.52
N ALA A 270 12.99 -21.35 -10.71
CA ALA A 270 13.08 -21.23 -9.26
C ALA A 270 12.89 -22.61 -8.61
N PHE A 271 13.77 -22.91 -7.68
CA PHE A 271 13.70 -24.05 -6.77
C PHE A 271 13.45 -23.50 -5.37
N GLY A 272 12.23 -23.66 -4.88
CA GLY A 272 11.87 -23.30 -3.50
C GLY A 272 12.56 -24.19 -2.51
N VAL A 273 13.20 -23.62 -1.49
CA VAL A 273 13.99 -24.37 -0.51
C VAL A 273 13.50 -24.10 0.91
N SER A 274 13.61 -25.10 1.77
CA SER A 274 13.24 -24.98 3.20
C SER A 274 14.26 -24.18 4.01
N ASP A 275 15.52 -24.22 3.57
CA ASP A 275 16.64 -23.46 4.14
C ASP A 275 17.58 -23.10 2.97
N VAL A 276 17.89 -21.82 2.82
CA VAL A 276 18.70 -21.30 1.71
C VAL A 276 20.12 -21.86 1.72
N MET A 277 20.74 -21.93 2.88
CA MET A 277 22.14 -22.39 2.96
C MET A 277 22.25 -23.87 2.61
N LEU A 278 21.39 -24.70 3.19
CA LEU A 278 21.35 -26.13 2.92
C LEU A 278 20.90 -26.42 1.50
N GLY A 279 19.88 -25.71 1.03
CA GLY A 279 19.39 -25.85 -0.36
C GLY A 279 20.44 -25.44 -1.39
N ALA A 280 21.11 -24.29 -1.19
CA ALA A 280 22.18 -23.84 -2.05
C ALA A 280 23.34 -24.83 -2.11
N GLU A 281 23.78 -25.34 -0.95
CA GLU A 281 24.84 -26.34 -0.89
C GLU A 281 24.49 -27.61 -1.67
N ALA A 282 23.26 -28.12 -1.45
CA ALA A 282 22.80 -29.33 -2.15
C ALA A 282 22.69 -29.13 -3.65
N ILE A 283 22.11 -28.02 -4.10
CA ILE A 283 21.98 -27.67 -5.51
C ILE A 283 23.35 -27.49 -6.18
N ILE A 284 24.26 -26.73 -5.55
CA ILE A 284 25.61 -26.50 -6.08
C ILE A 284 26.38 -27.83 -6.18
N ARG A 285 26.18 -28.76 -5.27
CA ARG A 285 26.78 -30.10 -5.32
C ARG A 285 26.33 -30.85 -6.57
N VAL A 286 25.01 -30.88 -6.85
CA VAL A 286 24.47 -31.53 -8.06
C VAL A 286 25.00 -30.86 -9.32
N LEU A 287 25.03 -29.52 -9.38
CA LEU A 287 25.57 -28.81 -10.54
C LEU A 287 27.05 -29.15 -10.80
N ARG A 288 27.88 -29.27 -9.74
CA ARG A 288 29.28 -29.65 -9.84
C ARG A 288 29.47 -31.10 -10.30
N GLU A 289 28.70 -32.04 -9.74
CA GLU A 289 28.75 -33.46 -10.13
C GLU A 289 28.39 -33.67 -11.61
N ASP A 290 27.43 -32.91 -12.11
CA ASP A 290 26.98 -32.95 -13.49
C ASP A 290 27.83 -32.05 -14.40
N ASN A 291 28.87 -31.39 -13.88
CA ASN A 291 29.71 -30.42 -14.60
C ASN A 291 28.92 -29.33 -15.32
N VAL A 292 27.84 -28.86 -14.68
CA VAL A 292 26.95 -27.80 -15.20
C VAL A 292 27.39 -26.43 -14.69
N HIS A 293 27.68 -25.52 -15.64
CA HIS A 293 28.01 -24.12 -15.35
C HIS A 293 26.81 -23.24 -15.64
N ALA A 294 25.93 -23.07 -14.67
CA ALA A 294 24.76 -22.21 -14.74
C ALA A 294 24.91 -20.99 -13.83
N ARG A 295 24.34 -19.86 -14.26
CA ARG A 295 24.15 -18.74 -13.33
C ARG A 295 23.06 -19.10 -12.35
N PHE A 296 23.24 -18.73 -11.10
CA PHE A 296 22.20 -18.85 -10.10
C PHE A 296 22.15 -17.59 -9.25
N ARG A 297 20.98 -17.32 -8.67
CA ARG A 297 20.77 -16.22 -7.75
C ARG A 297 19.80 -16.64 -6.66
N HIS A 298 19.96 -16.06 -5.50
CA HIS A 298 19.01 -16.19 -4.41
C HIS A 298 17.83 -15.23 -4.68
N HIS A 299 16.61 -15.71 -4.48
CA HIS A 299 15.40 -14.93 -4.57
C HIS A 299 14.58 -15.14 -3.28
N THR A 300 14.32 -14.07 -2.56
CA THR A 300 13.35 -14.05 -1.46
C THR A 300 11.96 -13.80 -2.03
N VAL A 301 10.97 -14.54 -1.55
CA VAL A 301 9.58 -14.33 -1.95
C VAL A 301 9.20 -12.87 -1.71
N SER A 302 8.85 -12.19 -2.78
CA SER A 302 8.41 -10.80 -2.74
C SER A 302 6.92 -10.71 -2.39
N LEU A 303 6.48 -9.52 -2.00
CA LEU A 303 5.04 -9.26 -1.86
C LEU A 303 4.30 -9.42 -3.21
N GLU A 304 5.02 -9.29 -4.34
CA GLU A 304 4.47 -9.52 -5.69
C GLU A 304 4.15 -11.00 -5.90
N ASP A 305 5.03 -11.90 -5.51
CA ASP A 305 4.81 -13.34 -5.58
C ASP A 305 3.61 -13.75 -4.71
N ALA A 306 3.54 -13.21 -3.48
CA ALA A 306 2.43 -13.42 -2.57
C ALA A 306 1.11 -12.90 -3.13
N PHE A 307 1.13 -11.72 -3.73
CA PHE A 307 -0.05 -11.11 -4.35
C PHE A 307 -0.57 -11.94 -5.52
N VAL A 308 0.32 -12.35 -6.44
CA VAL A 308 -0.06 -13.19 -7.59
C VAL A 308 -0.63 -14.52 -7.13
N HIS A 309 -0.01 -15.15 -6.12
CA HIS A 309 -0.50 -16.40 -5.54
C HIS A 309 -1.93 -16.26 -4.98
N HIS A 310 -2.17 -15.27 -4.11
CA HIS A 310 -3.47 -15.05 -3.50
C HIS A 310 -4.56 -14.63 -4.50
N ILE A 311 -4.22 -13.80 -5.49
CA ILE A 311 -5.18 -13.43 -6.55
C ILE A 311 -5.49 -14.63 -7.45
N GLY A 312 -4.52 -15.50 -7.74
CA GLY A 312 -4.73 -16.76 -8.47
C GLY A 312 -5.75 -17.67 -7.78
N GLU A 313 -5.54 -17.93 -6.48
CA GLU A 313 -6.49 -18.73 -5.67
C GLU A 313 -7.89 -18.13 -5.59
N LEU A 314 -7.99 -16.80 -5.54
CA LEU A 314 -9.28 -16.11 -5.55
C LEU A 314 -9.95 -16.19 -6.91
N SER A 315 -9.23 -16.05 -8.01
CA SER A 315 -9.80 -16.17 -9.35
C SER A 315 -10.39 -17.56 -9.58
N GLU A 316 -9.70 -18.60 -9.16
CA GLU A 316 -10.20 -19.98 -9.24
C GLU A 316 -11.49 -20.22 -8.41
N LYS A 317 -11.61 -19.54 -7.25
CA LYS A 317 -12.82 -19.64 -6.40
C LYS A 317 -14.03 -18.89 -6.96
N PHE A 318 -13.84 -17.87 -7.80
CA PHE A 318 -14.92 -17.08 -8.40
C PHE A 318 -15.34 -17.58 -9.79
N ASP A 319 -14.54 -18.43 -10.44
CA ASP A 319 -14.84 -19.00 -11.75
C ASP A 319 -15.53 -20.40 -11.66
N HIS A 320 -15.81 -20.87 -10.45
CA HIS A 320 -16.61 -22.05 -10.09
C HIS A 320 -17.89 -21.64 -9.32
#